data_498980f554527367b0432b240b0fc3d6
#
_entry.id   498980f554527367b0432b240b0fc3d6
#
_cell.length_a   1.000
_cell.length_b   1.000
_cell.length_c   1.000
_cell.angle_alpha   90.00
_cell.angle_beta   90.00
_cell.angle_gamma   90.00
#
_symmetry.space_group_name_H-M   'P 1'
#
loop_
_entity.id
_entity.type
_entity.pdbx_description
1 polymer ?
#
loop_
_entity_poly.entity_id
_entity_poly.type
_entity_poly.pdbx_seq_one_letter_code
_entity_poly.pdbx_strand_id
1 'polypeptide(L)'
;MKVYEGISGTNTKKRVEFNRMIEDCMAGKIDMVITKSISRFARNTLDTLQYVRQLKEKGIAIFFEKENVNTLDSKGEFLITLFGSLAQEESSNISQITRMEIAYRFQEGKVIVNHNRFLGYTKDENGELVIVPEEAEVIKKIYREFMEGKSDLKIAKGLELDGILTGAGKATWWASTVKSILKNEKYMGEALLQKTHTVDFLSKKRVKNNRIVQQYYVENSHPRIINKEEFAAVQDEFERRSNMRGYSQTGRSAFTSEYAFSGKLFCQNCGLKFRRASWGTGKNKQYVWRCINREQNGVDKCSAKTVKEKDLEQAFVRVLNREEGVNVTKFDKEIFRRLIEKVKFQSMVEIVFVFKTGEEVREIF
;
A
#
# COMPACT_ATOMS: atom_id res chain seq x y z
N MET A 1 0.53 -55.65 24.02
CA MET A 1 -0.53 -54.75 23.49
C MET A 1 -0.60 -53.54 24.40
N LYS A 2 -0.43 -52.32 23.88
CA LYS A 2 -0.62 -51.09 24.64
C LYS A 2 -2.02 -50.54 24.35
N VAL A 3 -2.72 -50.04 25.38
CA VAL A 3 -4.05 -49.44 25.24
C VAL A 3 -3.91 -47.95 25.51
N TYR A 4 -4.49 -47.14 24.59
CA TYR A 4 -4.54 -45.68 24.69
C TYR A 4 -6.00 -45.25 24.80
N GLU A 5 -6.34 -44.52 25.85
CA GLU A 5 -7.72 -44.09 26.06
C GLU A 5 -8.09 -42.90 25.13
N GLY A 6 -9.16 -43.07 24.39
CA GLY A 6 -9.68 -42.03 23.48
C GLY A 6 -10.64 -41.08 24.19
N ILE A 7 -10.16 -39.92 24.67
CA ILE A 7 -11.02 -38.87 25.18
C ILE A 7 -11.57 -38.04 23.99
N SER A 8 -12.87 -37.88 23.98
CA SER A 8 -13.57 -37.14 22.91
C SER A 8 -13.27 -35.63 22.98
N GLY A 9 -12.56 -35.09 21.99
CA GLY A 9 -12.31 -33.66 21.86
C GLY A 9 -12.34 -33.22 20.39
N THR A 10 -12.83 -32.04 20.14
CA THR A 10 -12.86 -31.40 18.79
C THR A 10 -11.49 -30.95 18.29
N ASN A 11 -10.47 -31.02 19.12
CA ASN A 11 -9.12 -30.55 18.79
C ASN A 11 -8.07 -31.63 19.11
N THR A 12 -7.35 -32.13 18.11
CA THR A 12 -6.29 -33.14 18.23
C THR A 12 -5.15 -32.73 19.16
N LYS A 13 -4.82 -31.43 19.25
CA LYS A 13 -3.79 -30.89 20.15
C LYS A 13 -4.07 -31.12 21.64
N LYS A 14 -5.32 -31.36 22.03
CA LYS A 14 -5.73 -31.65 23.43
C LYS A 14 -5.88 -33.14 23.75
N ARG A 15 -5.61 -34.02 22.78
CA ARG A 15 -5.74 -35.48 22.93
C ARG A 15 -4.39 -36.06 23.35
N VAL A 16 -4.06 -35.95 24.64
CA VAL A 16 -2.76 -36.38 25.21
C VAL A 16 -2.39 -37.81 24.86
N GLU A 17 -3.28 -38.77 25.11
CA GLU A 17 -3.03 -40.18 24.82
C GLU A 17 -2.95 -40.51 23.33
N PHE A 18 -3.73 -39.81 22.49
CA PHE A 18 -3.62 -39.97 21.05
C PHE A 18 -2.26 -39.47 20.53
N ASN A 19 -1.82 -38.31 20.99
CA ASN A 19 -0.52 -37.76 20.59
C ASN A 19 0.63 -38.67 21.06
N ARG A 20 0.54 -39.21 22.30
CA ARG A 20 1.48 -40.18 22.82
C ARG A 20 1.50 -41.47 22.00
N MET A 21 0.34 -41.97 21.55
CA MET A 21 0.27 -43.10 20.63
C MET A 21 1.01 -42.81 19.32
N ILE A 22 0.78 -41.63 18.71
CA ILE A 22 1.49 -41.24 17.50
C ILE A 22 3.01 -41.12 17.72
N GLU A 23 3.45 -40.55 18.85
CA GLU A 23 4.87 -40.49 19.23
C GLU A 23 5.48 -41.86 19.36
N ASP A 24 4.80 -42.82 20.04
CA ASP A 24 5.24 -44.21 20.18
C ASP A 24 5.29 -44.91 18.81
N CYS A 25 4.37 -44.62 17.90
CA CYS A 25 4.42 -45.12 16.52
C CYS A 25 5.68 -44.58 15.82
N MET A 26 5.89 -43.27 15.88
CA MET A 26 7.03 -42.63 15.20
C MET A 26 8.39 -43.08 15.78
N ALA A 27 8.42 -43.45 17.07
CA ALA A 27 9.58 -44.06 17.73
C ALA A 27 9.79 -45.53 17.41
N GLY A 28 8.97 -46.16 16.55
CA GLY A 28 9.08 -47.59 16.17
C GLY A 28 8.68 -48.57 17.29
N LYS A 29 7.91 -48.14 18.29
CA LYS A 29 7.45 -48.98 19.39
C LYS A 29 6.13 -49.70 19.11
N ILE A 30 5.48 -49.37 18.00
CA ILE A 30 4.18 -49.87 17.61
C ILE A 30 4.24 -50.21 16.11
N ASP A 31 3.85 -51.39 15.75
CA ASP A 31 3.84 -51.90 14.36
C ASP A 31 2.45 -51.77 13.73
N MET A 32 1.39 -51.69 14.57
CA MET A 32 0.02 -51.61 14.12
C MET A 32 -0.87 -50.90 15.12
N VAL A 33 -1.78 -50.06 14.65
CA VAL A 33 -2.81 -49.38 15.43
C VAL A 33 -4.15 -50.03 15.13
N ILE A 34 -4.89 -50.46 16.14
CA ILE A 34 -6.27 -50.95 16.01
C ILE A 34 -7.22 -49.95 16.63
N THR A 35 -8.23 -49.53 15.90
CA THR A 35 -9.21 -48.57 16.37
C THR A 35 -10.64 -49.00 15.96
N LYS A 36 -11.59 -48.70 16.81
CA LYS A 36 -12.99 -49.13 16.60
C LYS A 36 -13.64 -48.63 15.35
N SER A 37 -13.30 -47.39 14.93
CA SER A 37 -13.82 -46.79 13.71
C SER A 37 -12.98 -45.55 13.31
N ILE A 38 -13.12 -45.13 12.05
CA ILE A 38 -12.51 -43.94 11.51
C ILE A 38 -12.87 -42.69 12.33
N SER A 39 -14.15 -42.54 12.69
CA SER A 39 -14.65 -41.42 13.49
C SER A 39 -14.11 -41.38 14.94
N ARG A 40 -13.61 -42.50 15.46
CA ARG A 40 -12.94 -42.57 16.75
C ARG A 40 -11.44 -42.24 16.64
N PHE A 41 -10.84 -42.58 15.52
CA PHE A 41 -9.43 -42.27 15.27
C PHE A 41 -9.25 -40.76 15.13
N ALA A 42 -9.95 -40.10 14.22
CA ALA A 42 -9.99 -38.66 14.13
C ALA A 42 -11.38 -38.18 13.65
N ARG A 43 -11.80 -36.98 14.11
CA ARG A 43 -13.11 -36.42 13.78
C ARG A 43 -13.12 -35.56 12.55
N ASN A 44 -11.98 -35.05 12.15
CA ASN A 44 -11.78 -34.20 10.99
C ASN A 44 -11.11 -35.03 9.88
N THR A 45 -11.64 -34.93 8.68
CA THR A 45 -11.15 -35.64 7.51
C THR A 45 -9.69 -35.30 7.19
N LEU A 46 -9.28 -34.07 7.38
CA LEU A 46 -7.90 -33.62 7.18
C LEU A 46 -6.93 -34.26 8.19
N ASP A 47 -7.29 -34.26 9.46
CA ASP A 47 -6.47 -34.86 10.51
C ASP A 47 -6.34 -36.37 10.28
N THR A 48 -7.48 -37.04 9.93
CA THR A 48 -7.47 -38.47 9.60
C THR A 48 -6.49 -38.76 8.47
N LEU A 49 -6.58 -38.02 7.37
CA LEU A 49 -5.75 -38.19 6.20
C LEU A 49 -4.26 -37.96 6.53
N GLN A 50 -3.94 -36.94 7.32
CA GLN A 50 -2.58 -36.61 7.71
C GLN A 50 -1.94 -37.73 8.52
N TYR A 51 -2.62 -38.21 9.57
CA TYR A 51 -2.07 -39.28 10.43
C TYR A 51 -2.00 -40.62 9.71
N VAL A 52 -3.00 -40.95 8.89
CA VAL A 52 -2.98 -42.17 8.06
C VAL A 52 -1.79 -42.18 7.11
N ARG A 53 -1.53 -41.07 6.42
CA ARG A 53 -0.36 -40.94 5.53
C ARG A 53 0.96 -41.03 6.31
N GLN A 54 1.06 -40.33 7.43
CA GLN A 54 2.27 -40.32 8.28
C GLN A 54 2.62 -41.73 8.79
N LEU A 55 1.64 -42.48 9.26
CA LEU A 55 1.86 -43.85 9.75
C LEU A 55 2.14 -44.80 8.57
N LYS A 56 1.46 -44.63 7.43
CA LYS A 56 1.74 -45.42 6.24
C LYS A 56 3.16 -45.24 5.70
N GLU A 57 3.70 -44.02 5.69
CA GLU A 57 5.10 -43.73 5.32
C GLU A 57 6.10 -44.43 6.22
N LYS A 58 5.71 -44.74 7.45
CA LYS A 58 6.50 -45.56 8.41
C LYS A 58 6.22 -47.05 8.33
N GLY A 59 5.35 -47.50 7.43
CA GLY A 59 4.93 -48.91 7.32
C GLY A 59 4.03 -49.40 8.44
N ILE A 60 3.44 -48.49 9.22
CA ILE A 60 2.57 -48.84 10.37
C ILE A 60 1.12 -48.89 9.86
N ALA A 61 0.49 -50.05 9.97
CA ALA A 61 -0.90 -50.26 9.62
C ALA A 61 -1.85 -49.64 10.66
N ILE A 62 -2.97 -49.08 10.15
CA ILE A 62 -4.13 -48.79 10.98
C ILE A 62 -5.26 -49.71 10.57
N PHE A 63 -5.81 -50.48 11.51
CA PHE A 63 -6.96 -51.32 11.26
C PHE A 63 -8.21 -50.71 11.89
N PHE A 64 -9.19 -50.40 11.06
CA PHE A 64 -10.49 -49.87 11.45
C PHE A 64 -11.49 -51.05 11.54
N GLU A 65 -11.83 -51.45 12.80
CA GLU A 65 -12.64 -52.65 13.06
C GLU A 65 -14.06 -52.55 12.41
N LYS A 66 -14.73 -51.42 12.63
CA LYS A 66 -16.12 -51.21 12.11
C LYS A 66 -16.18 -51.25 10.59
N GLU A 67 -15.25 -50.61 9.95
CA GLU A 67 -15.17 -50.50 8.49
C GLU A 67 -14.47 -51.71 7.85
N ASN A 68 -13.83 -52.55 8.65
CA ASN A 68 -13.02 -53.72 8.25
C ASN A 68 -11.98 -53.34 7.15
N VAL A 69 -11.21 -52.33 7.45
CA VAL A 69 -10.20 -51.80 6.54
C VAL A 69 -8.84 -51.67 7.20
N ASN A 70 -7.80 -52.14 6.52
CA ASN A 70 -6.39 -51.93 6.84
C ASN A 70 -5.82 -50.86 5.91
N THR A 71 -5.12 -49.86 6.46
CA THR A 71 -4.58 -48.73 5.68
C THR A 71 -3.42 -49.11 4.72
N LEU A 72 -2.81 -50.23 4.89
CA LEU A 72 -1.74 -50.72 4.00
C LEU A 72 -2.28 -51.55 2.83
N ASP A 73 -3.54 -51.99 2.87
CA ASP A 73 -4.16 -52.76 1.82
C ASP A 73 -4.70 -51.86 0.70
N SER A 74 -5.10 -52.47 -0.43
CA SER A 74 -5.74 -51.77 -1.57
C SER A 74 -7.03 -51.02 -1.18
N LYS A 75 -7.79 -51.53 -0.21
CA LYS A 75 -8.96 -50.86 0.37
C LYS A 75 -8.55 -49.60 1.13
N GLY A 76 -7.40 -49.63 1.81
CA GLY A 76 -6.82 -48.48 2.48
C GLY A 76 -6.40 -47.38 1.51
N GLU A 77 -5.82 -47.73 0.37
CA GLU A 77 -5.48 -46.78 -0.70
C GLU A 77 -6.73 -46.04 -1.22
N PHE A 78 -7.79 -46.78 -1.50
CA PHE A 78 -9.07 -46.20 -1.92
C PHE A 78 -9.64 -45.26 -0.86
N LEU A 79 -9.57 -45.64 0.43
CA LEU A 79 -10.03 -44.83 1.55
C LEU A 79 -9.23 -43.54 1.71
N ILE A 80 -7.91 -43.58 1.56
CA ILE A 80 -7.01 -42.40 1.59
C ILE A 80 -7.37 -41.45 0.45
N THR A 81 -7.63 -41.97 -0.74
CA THR A 81 -8.03 -41.19 -1.91
C THR A 81 -9.39 -40.51 -1.71
N LEU A 82 -10.36 -41.26 -1.20
CA LEU A 82 -11.69 -40.76 -0.90
C LEU A 82 -11.67 -39.64 0.15
N PHE A 83 -10.95 -39.85 1.25
CA PHE A 83 -10.77 -38.82 2.28
C PHE A 83 -10.02 -37.60 1.77
N GLY A 84 -9.04 -37.78 0.89
CA GLY A 84 -8.37 -36.66 0.22
C GLY A 84 -9.34 -35.78 -0.56
N SER A 85 -10.22 -36.42 -1.34
CA SER A 85 -11.25 -35.70 -2.13
C SER A 85 -12.28 -35.00 -1.25
N LEU A 86 -12.80 -35.68 -0.21
CA LEU A 86 -13.72 -35.08 0.74
C LEU A 86 -13.13 -33.90 1.51
N ALA A 87 -11.88 -34.02 1.95
CA ALA A 87 -11.18 -32.95 2.65
C ALA A 87 -10.96 -31.72 1.76
N GLN A 88 -10.67 -31.95 0.48
CA GLN A 88 -10.54 -30.88 -0.51
C GLN A 88 -11.87 -30.18 -0.77
N GLU A 89 -12.95 -30.94 -0.90
CA GLU A 89 -14.30 -30.40 -1.08
C GLU A 89 -14.76 -29.59 0.13
N GLU A 90 -14.57 -30.09 1.36
CA GLU A 90 -14.88 -29.37 2.59
C GLU A 90 -14.12 -28.05 2.68
N SER A 91 -12.83 -28.05 2.36
CA SER A 91 -12.00 -26.84 2.32
C SER A 91 -12.48 -25.83 1.27
N SER A 92 -12.92 -26.31 0.10
CA SER A 92 -13.51 -25.48 -0.95
C SER A 92 -14.82 -24.84 -0.49
N ASN A 93 -15.72 -25.62 0.11
CA ASN A 93 -17.01 -25.16 0.61
C ASN A 93 -16.84 -24.10 1.70
N ILE A 94 -15.97 -24.32 2.68
CA ILE A 94 -15.65 -23.31 3.72
C ILE A 94 -15.13 -22.02 3.09
N SER A 95 -14.26 -22.13 2.09
CA SER A 95 -13.73 -20.96 1.37
C SER A 95 -14.84 -20.19 0.63
N GLN A 96 -15.78 -20.89 -0.01
CA GLN A 96 -16.92 -20.28 -0.71
C GLN A 96 -17.86 -19.58 0.28
N ILE A 97 -18.25 -20.24 1.37
CA ILE A 97 -19.10 -19.67 2.42
C ILE A 97 -18.47 -18.40 2.99
N THR A 98 -17.18 -18.46 3.35
CA THR A 98 -16.46 -17.29 3.86
C THR A 98 -16.44 -16.13 2.85
N ARG A 99 -16.26 -16.42 1.56
CA ARG A 99 -16.33 -15.38 0.51
C ARG A 99 -17.73 -14.77 0.42
N MET A 100 -18.77 -15.58 0.49
CA MET A 100 -20.16 -15.10 0.47
C MET A 100 -20.46 -14.22 1.68
N GLU A 101 -20.07 -14.64 2.88
CA GLU A 101 -20.26 -13.84 4.09
C GLU A 101 -19.54 -12.49 4.03
N ILE A 102 -18.31 -12.47 3.50
CA ILE A 102 -17.56 -11.22 3.30
C ILE A 102 -18.26 -10.33 2.28
N ALA A 103 -18.75 -10.89 1.17
CA ALA A 103 -19.47 -10.14 0.15
C ALA A 103 -20.78 -9.55 0.70
N TYR A 104 -21.55 -10.29 1.48
CA TYR A 104 -22.76 -9.78 2.15
C TYR A 104 -22.46 -8.63 3.09
N ARG A 105 -21.42 -8.75 3.93
CA ARG A 105 -20.98 -7.67 4.82
C ARG A 105 -20.60 -6.41 4.05
N PHE A 106 -19.94 -6.58 2.91
CA PHE A 106 -19.58 -5.45 2.05
C PHE A 106 -20.80 -4.80 1.39
N GLN A 107 -21.81 -5.59 0.98
CA GLN A 107 -23.08 -5.09 0.46
C GLN A 107 -23.86 -4.29 1.52
N GLU A 108 -23.80 -4.71 2.77
CA GLU A 108 -24.38 -3.99 3.91
C GLU A 108 -23.59 -2.75 4.33
N GLY A 109 -22.47 -2.45 3.64
CA GLY A 109 -21.61 -1.31 3.98
C GLY A 109 -20.84 -1.45 5.29
N LYS A 110 -20.79 -2.66 5.87
CA LYS A 110 -20.04 -2.89 7.13
C LYS A 110 -18.54 -2.87 6.89
N VAL A 111 -17.91 -1.80 7.29
CA VAL A 111 -16.47 -1.58 7.17
C VAL A 111 -15.75 -2.17 8.37
N ILE A 112 -14.99 -3.25 8.14
CA ILE A 112 -14.14 -3.83 9.19
C ILE A 112 -12.70 -3.33 8.96
N VAL A 113 -12.19 -2.53 9.90
CA VAL A 113 -10.81 -2.05 9.88
C VAL A 113 -10.06 -2.67 11.04
N ASN A 114 -8.85 -3.16 10.77
CA ASN A 114 -7.93 -3.54 11.84
C ASN A 114 -7.34 -2.25 12.47
N HIS A 115 -7.98 -1.79 13.55
CA HIS A 115 -7.66 -0.55 14.24
C HIS A 115 -6.31 -0.58 14.97
N ASN A 116 -5.80 -1.75 15.38
CA ASN A 116 -4.56 -1.88 16.15
C ASN A 116 -3.31 -1.32 15.45
N ARG A 117 -3.39 -1.05 14.16
CA ARG A 117 -2.29 -0.49 13.36
C ARG A 117 -2.74 0.63 12.43
N PHE A 118 -3.93 1.18 12.72
CA PHE A 118 -4.52 2.23 11.91
C PHE A 118 -4.38 3.55 12.64
N LEU A 119 -3.27 4.25 12.39
CA LEU A 119 -2.95 5.52 13.00
C LEU A 119 -4.08 6.53 12.80
N GLY A 120 -4.46 7.24 13.85
CA GLY A 120 -5.53 8.22 13.85
C GLY A 120 -6.89 7.69 14.28
N TYR A 121 -7.06 6.37 14.40
CA TYR A 121 -8.33 5.76 14.77
C TYR A 121 -8.19 4.66 15.81
N THR A 122 -9.19 4.59 16.68
CA THR A 122 -9.42 3.47 17.59
C THR A 122 -10.87 3.01 17.49
N LYS A 123 -11.28 2.04 18.29
CA LYS A 123 -12.67 1.62 18.42
C LYS A 123 -13.23 2.01 19.76
N ASP A 124 -14.49 2.44 19.76
CA ASP A 124 -15.27 2.62 20.99
C ASP A 124 -15.81 1.28 21.53
N GLU A 125 -16.60 1.35 22.60
CA GLU A 125 -17.23 0.18 23.24
C GLU A 125 -18.21 -0.55 22.31
N ASN A 126 -18.79 0.13 21.32
CA ASN A 126 -19.71 -0.42 20.32
C ASN A 126 -18.98 -1.02 19.12
N GLY A 127 -17.65 -0.86 19.06
CA GLY A 127 -16.82 -1.32 17.94
C GLY A 127 -16.78 -0.37 16.75
N GLU A 128 -17.33 0.83 16.87
CA GLU A 128 -17.29 1.89 15.87
C GLU A 128 -15.93 2.61 15.88
N LEU A 129 -15.49 3.07 14.69
CA LEU A 129 -14.23 3.80 14.57
C LEU A 129 -14.40 5.24 15.11
N VAL A 130 -13.54 5.61 16.06
CA VAL A 130 -13.45 6.95 16.61
C VAL A 130 -12.06 7.54 16.41
N ILE A 131 -11.98 8.86 16.25
CA ILE A 131 -10.72 9.56 16.04
C ILE A 131 -9.95 9.65 17.35
N VAL A 132 -8.63 9.36 17.29
CA VAL A 132 -7.66 9.65 18.33
C VAL A 132 -7.05 11.03 18.03
N PRO A 133 -7.36 12.10 18.81
CA PRO A 133 -7.00 13.47 18.46
C PRO A 133 -5.49 13.67 18.23
N GLU A 134 -4.65 13.11 19.09
CA GLU A 134 -3.19 13.24 19.00
C GLU A 134 -2.65 12.61 17.73
N GLU A 135 -3.12 11.40 17.37
CA GLU A 135 -2.72 10.71 16.16
C GLU A 135 -3.30 11.36 14.89
N ALA A 136 -4.49 11.96 14.99
CA ALA A 136 -5.09 12.70 13.90
C ALA A 136 -4.26 13.92 13.49
N GLU A 137 -3.66 14.62 14.45
CA GLU A 137 -2.74 15.73 14.15
C GLU A 137 -1.48 15.25 13.40
N VAL A 138 -1.00 14.05 13.69
CA VAL A 138 0.10 13.43 12.92
C VAL A 138 -0.32 13.20 11.46
N ILE A 139 -1.53 12.69 11.22
CA ILE A 139 -2.07 12.50 9.87
C ILE A 139 -2.17 13.84 9.14
N LYS A 140 -2.75 14.86 9.74
CA LYS A 140 -2.85 16.22 9.17
C LYS A 140 -1.48 16.81 8.86
N LYS A 141 -0.48 16.59 9.73
CA LYS A 141 0.91 16.99 9.50
C LYS A 141 1.50 16.32 8.27
N ILE A 142 1.28 15.02 8.09
CA ILE A 142 1.77 14.26 6.91
C ILE A 142 1.17 14.84 5.62
N TYR A 143 -0.14 15.12 5.61
CA TYR A 143 -0.84 15.70 4.46
C TYR A 143 -0.32 17.10 4.13
N ARG A 144 -0.20 17.98 5.13
CA ARG A 144 0.32 19.33 4.99
C ARG A 144 1.76 19.33 4.46
N GLU A 145 2.66 18.56 5.06
CA GLU A 145 4.06 18.49 4.65
C GLU A 145 4.22 17.94 3.22
N PHE A 146 3.36 17.02 2.82
CA PHE A 146 3.33 16.53 1.45
C PHE A 146 2.92 17.66 0.49
N MET A 147 1.88 18.41 0.78
CA MET A 147 1.44 19.55 -0.04
C MET A 147 2.48 20.67 -0.09
N GLU A 148 3.25 20.87 0.97
CA GLU A 148 4.40 21.79 1.00
C GLU A 148 5.55 21.34 0.07
N GLY A 149 5.48 20.15 -0.51
CA GLY A 149 6.45 19.64 -1.48
C GLY A 149 7.52 18.73 -0.91
N LYS A 150 7.46 18.37 0.38
CA LYS A 150 8.38 17.38 0.94
C LYS A 150 8.18 16.01 0.28
N SER A 151 9.26 15.23 0.15
CA SER A 151 9.18 13.85 -0.31
C SER A 151 8.74 12.91 0.80
N ASP A 152 8.13 11.78 0.45
CA ASP A 152 7.69 10.74 1.39
C ASP A 152 8.83 10.35 2.36
N LEU A 153 10.08 10.29 1.86
CA LEU A 153 11.26 9.99 2.68
C LEU A 153 11.61 11.11 3.65
N LYS A 154 11.49 12.40 3.24
CA LYS A 154 11.74 13.54 4.12
C LYS A 154 10.69 13.62 5.23
N ILE A 155 9.43 13.35 4.90
CA ILE A 155 8.33 13.28 5.88
C ILE A 155 8.60 12.16 6.88
N ALA A 156 8.92 10.95 6.40
CA ALA A 156 9.24 9.82 7.27
C ALA A 156 10.37 10.15 8.27
N LYS A 157 11.49 10.72 7.78
CA LYS A 157 12.61 11.14 8.64
C LYS A 157 12.24 12.25 9.62
N GLY A 158 11.36 13.18 9.21
CA GLY A 158 10.85 14.23 10.10
C GLY A 158 10.07 13.65 11.27
N LEU A 159 9.18 12.68 11.01
CA LEU A 159 8.41 11.99 12.04
C LEU A 159 9.30 11.18 13.01
N GLU A 160 10.37 10.54 12.50
CA GLU A 160 11.37 9.86 13.34
C GLU A 160 12.11 10.83 14.26
N LEU A 161 12.53 11.97 13.74
CA LEU A 161 13.23 13.01 14.52
C LEU A 161 12.33 13.62 15.61
N ASP A 162 11.02 13.74 15.33
CA ASP A 162 10.04 14.23 16.31
C ASP A 162 9.65 13.14 17.33
N GLY A 163 10.21 11.92 17.25
CA GLY A 163 9.92 10.82 18.16
C GLY A 163 8.53 10.22 18.00
N ILE A 164 7.84 10.47 16.88
CA ILE A 164 6.48 10.00 16.62
C ILE A 164 6.50 8.53 16.21
N LEU A 165 5.74 7.70 16.91
CA LEU A 165 5.63 6.27 16.61
C LEU A 165 4.65 6.03 15.45
N THR A 166 4.89 4.96 14.67
CA THR A 166 3.94 4.48 13.67
C THR A 166 2.71 3.86 14.34
N GLY A 167 1.60 3.68 13.61
CA GLY A 167 0.43 2.95 14.11
C GLY A 167 0.69 1.50 14.55
N ALA A 168 1.89 0.96 14.28
CA ALA A 168 2.36 -0.33 14.79
C ALA A 168 3.28 -0.20 16.01
N GLY A 169 3.42 1.01 16.60
CA GLY A 169 4.28 1.29 17.75
C GLY A 169 5.78 1.27 17.44
N LYS A 170 6.18 1.40 16.17
CA LYS A 170 7.59 1.39 15.76
C LYS A 170 8.12 2.81 15.61
N ALA A 171 9.37 3.05 16.02
CA ALA A 171 10.06 4.32 15.85
C ALA A 171 10.50 4.58 14.40
N THR A 172 10.70 3.52 13.60
CA THR A 172 11.17 3.64 12.22
C THR A 172 10.01 3.85 11.25
N TRP A 173 10.06 4.96 10.50
CA TRP A 173 9.12 5.29 9.45
C TRP A 173 9.68 5.00 8.06
N TRP A 174 8.90 4.31 7.24
CA TRP A 174 9.24 4.06 5.85
C TRP A 174 8.49 5.02 4.92
N ALA A 175 9.15 5.46 3.85
CA ALA A 175 8.51 6.26 2.80
C ALA A 175 7.25 5.56 2.23
N SER A 176 7.25 4.24 2.16
CA SER A 176 6.08 3.43 1.75
C SER A 176 4.91 3.55 2.73
N THR A 177 5.17 3.68 4.03
CA THR A 177 4.13 3.88 5.06
C THR A 177 3.49 5.25 4.90
N VAL A 178 4.29 6.31 4.75
CA VAL A 178 3.79 7.67 4.47
C VAL A 178 2.95 7.68 3.19
N LYS A 179 3.44 7.08 2.11
CA LYS A 179 2.70 6.96 0.85
C LYS A 179 1.39 6.18 1.00
N SER A 180 1.38 5.13 1.81
CA SER A 180 0.17 4.35 2.09
C SER A 180 -0.88 5.18 2.85
N ILE A 181 -0.46 5.99 3.81
CA ILE A 181 -1.33 6.92 4.55
C ILE A 181 -1.95 7.94 3.58
N LEU A 182 -1.15 8.63 2.78
CA LEU A 182 -1.58 9.65 1.83
C LEU A 182 -2.55 9.12 0.74
N LYS A 183 -2.53 7.81 0.46
CA LYS A 183 -3.39 7.15 -0.54
C LYS A 183 -4.58 6.41 0.06
N ASN A 184 -4.74 6.43 1.37
CA ASN A 184 -5.79 5.69 2.04
C ASN A 184 -7.07 6.53 2.15
N GLU A 185 -8.08 6.21 1.38
CA GLU A 185 -9.37 6.90 1.37
C GLU A 185 -10.10 6.88 2.71
N LYS A 186 -9.71 5.98 3.61
CA LYS A 186 -10.32 5.92 4.94
C LYS A 186 -10.09 7.18 5.76
N TYR A 187 -9.02 7.94 5.50
CA TYR A 187 -8.79 9.20 6.20
C TYR A 187 -9.79 10.30 5.84
N MET A 188 -10.47 10.19 4.69
CA MET A 188 -11.57 11.09 4.35
C MET A 188 -12.96 10.55 4.74
N GLY A 189 -13.00 9.48 5.57
CA GLY A 189 -14.25 8.90 6.07
C GLY A 189 -14.94 7.94 5.11
N GLU A 190 -14.28 7.51 4.05
CA GLU A 190 -14.81 6.61 3.03
C GLU A 190 -14.06 5.28 3.01
N ALA A 191 -14.65 4.25 2.46
CA ALA A 191 -14.00 2.95 2.39
C ALA A 191 -14.26 2.25 1.06
N LEU A 192 -13.18 1.95 0.32
CA LEU A 192 -13.23 1.03 -0.82
C LEU A 192 -12.96 -0.38 -0.32
N LEU A 193 -13.99 -1.22 -0.38
CA LEU A 193 -13.95 -2.62 0.04
C LEU A 193 -13.59 -3.52 -1.13
N GLN A 194 -13.10 -4.73 -0.83
CA GLN A 194 -12.69 -5.73 -1.81
C GLN A 194 -11.54 -5.28 -2.74
N LYS A 195 -10.57 -4.52 -2.21
CA LYS A 195 -9.36 -4.11 -2.94
C LYS A 195 -8.48 -5.30 -3.38
N THR A 196 -8.62 -6.45 -2.73
CA THR A 196 -7.90 -7.69 -3.06
C THR A 196 -8.86 -8.87 -3.04
N HIS A 197 -8.56 -9.90 -3.83
CA HIS A 197 -9.28 -11.18 -3.76
C HIS A 197 -8.29 -12.35 -3.74
N THR A 198 -8.74 -13.49 -3.21
CA THR A 198 -7.98 -14.74 -3.24
C THR A 198 -8.30 -15.46 -4.54
N VAL A 199 -7.29 -15.75 -5.35
CA VAL A 199 -7.44 -16.37 -6.66
C VAL A 199 -7.92 -17.81 -6.50
N ASP A 200 -7.29 -18.54 -5.61
CA ASP A 200 -7.49 -19.97 -5.44
C ASP A 200 -7.44 -20.34 -3.96
N PHE A 201 -8.31 -21.29 -3.55
CA PHE A 201 -8.45 -21.72 -2.16
C PHE A 201 -7.29 -22.64 -1.70
N LEU A 202 -6.59 -23.31 -2.63
CA LEU A 202 -5.46 -24.17 -2.32
C LEU A 202 -4.20 -23.33 -2.02
N SER A 203 -3.82 -22.46 -2.95
CA SER A 203 -2.64 -21.61 -2.81
C SER A 203 -2.82 -20.45 -1.84
N LYS A 204 -4.07 -20.08 -1.55
CA LYS A 204 -4.46 -18.90 -0.74
C LYS A 204 -3.84 -17.59 -1.22
N LYS A 205 -3.40 -17.55 -2.49
CA LYS A 205 -2.73 -16.40 -3.10
C LYS A 205 -3.70 -15.22 -3.23
N ARG A 206 -3.39 -14.11 -2.56
CA ARG A 206 -4.13 -12.84 -2.67
C ARG A 206 -3.50 -11.97 -3.75
N VAL A 207 -4.34 -11.42 -4.61
CA VAL A 207 -3.95 -10.46 -5.65
C VAL A 207 -4.80 -9.20 -5.56
N LYS A 208 -4.28 -8.11 -6.13
CA LYS A 208 -5.04 -6.86 -6.24
C LYS A 208 -6.26 -7.08 -7.12
N ASN A 209 -7.40 -6.58 -6.67
CA ASN A 209 -8.63 -6.64 -7.45
C ASN A 209 -8.64 -5.53 -8.50
N ASN A 210 -8.36 -5.87 -9.74
CA ASN A 210 -8.45 -4.98 -10.88
C ASN A 210 -9.84 -5.07 -11.54
N ARG A 211 -10.90 -4.95 -10.74
CA ARG A 211 -12.31 -5.08 -11.15
C ARG A 211 -12.71 -6.48 -11.65
N ILE A 212 -11.97 -7.52 -11.26
CA ILE A 212 -12.30 -8.92 -11.54
C ILE A 212 -13.47 -9.37 -10.67
N VAL A 213 -13.50 -8.93 -9.40
CA VAL A 213 -14.57 -9.15 -8.44
C VAL A 213 -15.19 -7.80 -8.09
N GLN A 214 -16.48 -7.78 -7.83
CA GLN A 214 -17.20 -6.55 -7.47
C GLN A 214 -16.52 -5.85 -6.28
N GLN A 215 -16.33 -4.55 -6.40
CA GLN A 215 -15.85 -3.69 -5.32
C GLN A 215 -17.02 -2.86 -4.80
N TYR A 216 -16.99 -2.54 -3.51
CA TYR A 216 -18.01 -1.76 -2.85
C TYR A 216 -17.38 -0.49 -2.29
N TYR A 217 -18.00 0.63 -2.59
CA TYR A 217 -17.58 1.93 -2.08
C TYR A 217 -18.60 2.42 -1.05
N VAL A 218 -18.14 2.69 0.15
CA VAL A 218 -18.98 3.12 1.26
C VAL A 218 -18.60 4.55 1.61
N GLU A 219 -19.54 5.46 1.44
CA GLU A 219 -19.40 6.86 1.80
C GLU A 219 -19.75 7.08 3.27
N ASN A 220 -19.06 8.03 3.92
CA ASN A 220 -19.31 8.43 5.31
C ASN A 220 -19.38 7.25 6.29
N SER A 221 -18.52 6.25 6.09
CA SER A 221 -18.50 5.03 6.91
C SER A 221 -17.98 5.25 8.33
N HIS A 222 -17.25 6.33 8.57
CA HIS A 222 -16.67 6.69 9.86
C HIS A 222 -16.27 8.19 9.89
N PRO A 223 -15.98 8.79 11.06
CA PRO A 223 -15.54 10.17 11.15
C PRO A 223 -14.27 10.43 10.34
N ARG A 224 -14.25 11.51 9.57
CA ARG A 224 -13.11 11.89 8.73
C ARG A 224 -12.06 12.69 9.50
N ILE A 225 -10.77 12.44 9.24
CA ILE A 225 -9.65 13.25 9.73
C ILE A 225 -9.26 14.31 8.68
N ILE A 226 -9.32 13.96 7.40
CA ILE A 226 -8.99 14.81 6.25
C ILE A 226 -10.27 15.07 5.45
N ASN A 227 -10.46 16.29 4.95
CA ASN A 227 -11.61 16.57 4.09
C ASN A 227 -11.39 16.01 2.66
N LYS A 228 -12.49 15.92 1.88
CA LYS A 228 -12.45 15.33 0.52
C LYS A 228 -11.59 16.17 -0.43
N GLU A 229 -11.63 17.48 -0.29
CA GLU A 229 -10.89 18.43 -1.11
C GLU A 229 -9.38 18.31 -0.89
N GLU A 230 -8.95 18.21 0.37
CA GLU A 230 -7.54 17.97 0.73
C GLU A 230 -7.04 16.62 0.23
N PHE A 231 -7.85 15.59 0.38
CA PHE A 231 -7.50 14.25 -0.12
C PHE A 231 -7.35 14.28 -1.65
N ALA A 232 -8.29 14.89 -2.38
CA ALA A 232 -8.23 15.03 -3.83
C ALA A 232 -6.99 15.82 -4.26
N ALA A 233 -6.69 16.96 -3.62
CA ALA A 233 -5.50 17.75 -3.90
C ALA A 233 -4.20 16.96 -3.73
N VAL A 234 -4.13 16.06 -2.73
CA VAL A 234 -2.99 15.15 -2.52
C VAL A 234 -2.89 14.13 -3.64
N GLN A 235 -4.00 13.57 -4.15
CA GLN A 235 -3.96 12.63 -5.28
C GLN A 235 -3.50 13.35 -6.57
N ASP A 236 -3.99 14.55 -6.84
CA ASP A 236 -3.54 15.38 -7.96
C ASP A 236 -2.03 15.68 -7.87
N GLU A 237 -1.53 15.96 -6.67
CA GLU A 237 -0.10 16.18 -6.44
C GLU A 237 0.72 14.90 -6.68
N PHE A 238 0.20 13.72 -6.32
CA PHE A 238 0.85 12.45 -6.70
C PHE A 238 0.93 12.26 -8.21
N GLU A 239 -0.14 12.56 -8.92
CA GLU A 239 -0.18 12.47 -10.38
C GLU A 239 0.80 13.48 -11.00
N ARG A 240 0.78 14.73 -10.54
CA ARG A 240 1.73 15.76 -10.96
C ARG A 240 3.18 15.33 -10.75
N ARG A 241 3.51 14.77 -9.56
CA ARG A 241 4.87 14.27 -9.27
C ARG A 241 5.23 13.08 -10.15
N SER A 242 4.29 12.21 -10.46
CA SER A 242 4.49 11.08 -11.37
C SER A 242 4.82 11.55 -12.78
N ASN A 243 4.07 12.52 -13.29
CA ASN A 243 4.24 13.09 -14.64
C ASN A 243 5.53 13.90 -14.78
N MET A 244 6.06 14.44 -13.66
CA MET A 244 7.38 15.09 -13.64
C MET A 244 8.55 14.10 -13.73
N ARG A 245 8.34 12.83 -13.38
CA ARG A 245 9.36 11.78 -13.50
C ARG A 245 9.51 11.41 -14.97
N GLY A 246 10.28 12.22 -15.73
CA GLY A 246 10.74 11.79 -17.04
C GLY A 246 11.54 10.50 -16.93
N TYR A 247 11.49 9.65 -17.94
CA TYR A 247 12.31 8.44 -18.03
C TYR A 247 13.80 8.83 -17.94
N SER A 248 14.39 8.62 -16.77
CA SER A 248 15.83 8.63 -16.60
C SER A 248 16.31 7.20 -16.74
N GLN A 249 17.27 6.94 -17.60
CA GLN A 249 17.92 5.61 -17.74
C GLN A 249 18.51 5.09 -16.41
N THR A 250 18.73 5.97 -15.42
CA THR A 250 19.29 5.64 -14.11
C THR A 250 18.24 5.44 -13.02
N GLY A 251 16.92 5.48 -13.35
CA GLY A 251 15.84 5.29 -12.38
C GLY A 251 15.69 6.38 -11.31
N ARG A 252 16.53 7.43 -11.32
CA ARG A 252 16.44 8.56 -10.41
C ARG A 252 15.57 9.67 -11.02
N SER A 253 14.63 10.22 -10.23
CA SER A 253 13.85 11.36 -10.67
C SER A 253 14.76 12.56 -10.99
N ALA A 254 14.67 13.08 -12.21
CA ALA A 254 15.42 14.26 -12.64
C ALA A 254 14.94 15.55 -11.95
N PHE A 255 13.74 15.53 -11.38
CA PHE A 255 13.09 16.70 -10.77
C PHE A 255 12.60 16.40 -9.36
N THR A 256 12.70 17.38 -8.48
CA THR A 256 12.06 17.37 -7.15
C THR A 256 10.85 18.28 -7.13
N SER A 257 9.81 17.89 -6.40
CA SER A 257 8.61 18.71 -6.19
C SER A 257 8.80 19.85 -5.19
N GLU A 258 9.96 19.93 -4.55
CA GLU A 258 10.27 20.93 -3.53
C GLU A 258 10.27 22.36 -4.08
N TYR A 259 10.76 22.55 -5.30
CA TYR A 259 10.92 23.88 -5.92
C TYR A 259 9.75 24.19 -6.86
N ALA A 260 9.29 25.44 -6.82
CA ALA A 260 8.09 25.88 -7.55
C ALA A 260 8.19 25.64 -9.07
N PHE A 261 9.32 25.99 -9.67
CA PHE A 261 9.53 25.86 -11.11
C PHE A 261 9.92 24.44 -11.58
N SER A 262 10.11 23.48 -10.64
CA SER A 262 10.45 22.11 -11.00
C SER A 262 9.39 21.48 -11.90
N GLY A 263 9.83 21.00 -13.07
CA GLY A 263 8.97 20.35 -14.05
C GLY A 263 8.00 21.26 -14.79
N LYS A 264 7.96 22.56 -14.43
CA LYS A 264 7.09 23.57 -15.05
C LYS A 264 7.80 24.50 -16.03
N LEU A 265 9.15 24.65 -15.94
CA LEU A 265 9.93 25.51 -16.79
C LEU A 265 10.41 24.76 -18.04
N PHE A 266 9.99 25.22 -19.21
CA PHE A 266 10.28 24.63 -20.52
C PHE A 266 11.11 25.57 -21.40
N CYS A 267 12.03 25.00 -22.13
CA CYS A 267 12.84 25.72 -23.12
C CYS A 267 12.09 25.86 -24.43
N GLN A 268 11.90 27.08 -24.91
CA GLN A 268 11.25 27.32 -26.19
C GLN A 268 12.10 26.86 -27.39
N ASN A 269 13.46 26.86 -27.24
CA ASN A 269 14.37 26.48 -28.33
C ASN A 269 14.37 24.97 -28.61
N CYS A 270 14.20 24.12 -27.59
CA CYS A 270 14.30 22.66 -27.77
C CYS A 270 13.15 21.88 -27.15
N GLY A 271 12.17 22.53 -26.53
CA GLY A 271 11.00 21.90 -25.89
C GLY A 271 11.27 21.18 -24.58
N LEU A 272 12.55 20.95 -24.21
CA LEU A 272 12.89 20.22 -22.99
C LEU A 272 12.81 21.11 -21.74
N LYS A 273 12.72 20.46 -20.59
CA LYS A 273 12.60 21.14 -19.29
C LYS A 273 13.92 21.70 -18.81
N PHE A 274 13.84 22.68 -17.92
CA PHE A 274 14.98 23.19 -17.16
C PHE A 274 15.15 22.40 -15.87
N ARG A 275 16.42 22.30 -15.44
CA ARG A 275 16.83 21.68 -14.18
C ARG A 275 17.44 22.74 -13.28
N ARG A 276 17.11 22.65 -11.98
CA ARG A 276 17.72 23.50 -10.94
C ARG A 276 19.15 23.07 -10.67
N ALA A 277 20.06 24.01 -10.62
CA ALA A 277 21.45 23.82 -10.27
C ALA A 277 21.93 24.91 -9.28
N SER A 278 22.98 24.65 -8.56
CA SER A 278 23.67 25.68 -7.75
C SER A 278 24.83 26.27 -8.53
N TRP A 279 24.99 27.57 -8.45
CA TRP A 279 26.10 28.32 -9.02
C TRP A 279 26.85 29.06 -7.92
N GLY A 280 28.18 28.91 -7.84
CA GLY A 280 29.04 29.47 -6.79
C GLY A 280 29.06 28.59 -5.54
N THR A 281 29.96 28.94 -4.60
CA THR A 281 30.22 28.24 -3.34
C THR A 281 30.10 29.19 -2.15
N GLY A 282 29.87 28.64 -0.97
CA GLY A 282 29.82 29.40 0.28
C GLY A 282 28.74 30.49 0.28
N LYS A 283 29.12 31.72 0.70
CA LYS A 283 28.22 32.88 0.80
C LYS A 283 27.69 33.38 -0.55
N ASN A 284 28.38 33.06 -1.66
CA ASN A 284 28.02 33.47 -3.01
C ASN A 284 27.21 32.42 -3.76
N LYS A 285 26.69 31.41 -3.07
CA LYS A 285 25.85 30.35 -3.67
C LYS A 285 24.54 30.93 -4.16
N GLN A 286 24.29 30.81 -5.47
CA GLN A 286 23.04 31.19 -6.13
C GLN A 286 22.36 29.94 -6.74
N TYR A 287 21.06 29.99 -6.85
CA TYR A 287 20.32 28.94 -7.52
C TYR A 287 19.91 29.42 -8.92
N VAL A 288 20.12 28.55 -9.88
CA VAL A 288 19.91 28.81 -11.29
C VAL A 288 19.16 27.66 -11.96
N TRP A 289 18.54 27.97 -13.07
CA TRP A 289 17.84 26.98 -13.89
C TRP A 289 18.56 26.85 -15.24
N ARG A 290 18.85 25.61 -15.65
CA ARG A 290 19.56 25.26 -16.89
C ARG A 290 18.72 24.33 -17.73
N CYS A 291 18.71 24.55 -19.03
CA CYS A 291 18.07 23.62 -19.97
C CYS A 291 18.81 22.28 -19.95
N ILE A 292 18.07 21.18 -19.78
CA ILE A 292 18.63 19.83 -19.71
C ILE A 292 19.38 19.49 -21.00
N ASN A 293 18.81 19.84 -22.16
CA ASN A 293 19.46 19.58 -23.45
C ASN A 293 20.81 20.27 -23.58
N ARG A 294 20.88 21.53 -23.18
CA ARG A 294 22.15 22.27 -23.16
C ARG A 294 23.17 21.69 -22.18
N GLU A 295 22.70 21.26 -21.00
CA GLU A 295 23.57 20.69 -19.97
C GLU A 295 24.17 19.34 -20.39
N GLN A 296 23.37 18.50 -21.06
CA GLN A 296 23.76 17.13 -21.45
C GLN A 296 24.42 17.07 -22.82
N ASN A 297 23.98 17.87 -23.78
CA ASN A 297 24.36 17.74 -25.19
C ASN A 297 25.12 18.96 -25.74
N GLY A 298 25.37 19.98 -24.91
CA GLY A 298 26.14 21.15 -25.27
C GLY A 298 25.35 22.30 -25.92
N VAL A 299 26.09 23.38 -26.19
CA VAL A 299 25.53 24.65 -26.71
C VAL A 299 25.01 24.49 -28.13
N ASP A 300 25.63 23.64 -28.92
CA ASP A 300 25.23 23.38 -30.31
C ASP A 300 23.84 22.74 -30.44
N LYS A 301 23.40 22.01 -29.41
CA LYS A 301 22.07 21.39 -29.38
C LYS A 301 20.99 22.26 -28.77
N CYS A 302 21.38 23.24 -27.94
CA CYS A 302 20.43 24.22 -27.39
C CYS A 302 21.15 25.49 -26.92
N SER A 303 20.80 26.61 -27.52
CA SER A 303 21.36 27.92 -27.21
C SER A 303 20.77 28.58 -25.94
N ALA A 304 19.78 27.95 -25.29
CA ALA A 304 19.09 28.49 -24.12
C ALA A 304 20.08 28.82 -23.00
N LYS A 305 20.03 30.04 -22.48
CA LYS A 305 20.93 30.51 -21.42
C LYS A 305 20.42 30.09 -20.02
N THR A 306 21.32 30.16 -19.06
CA THR A 306 21.00 29.91 -17.64
C THR A 306 20.23 31.09 -17.09
N VAL A 307 19.17 30.84 -16.33
CA VAL A 307 18.37 31.90 -15.67
C VAL A 307 18.46 31.76 -14.16
N LYS A 308 18.55 32.86 -13.44
CA LYS A 308 18.57 32.87 -11.97
C LYS A 308 17.17 32.62 -11.42
N GLU A 309 17.09 31.87 -10.32
CA GLU A 309 15.80 31.59 -9.68
C GLU A 309 15.11 32.86 -9.19
N LYS A 310 15.87 33.80 -8.63
CA LYS A 310 15.34 35.08 -8.16
C LYS A 310 14.69 35.91 -9.28
N ASP A 311 15.26 35.88 -10.49
CA ASP A 311 14.72 36.62 -11.62
C ASP A 311 13.37 36.04 -12.05
N LEU A 312 13.23 34.69 -12.03
CA LEU A 312 11.97 34.00 -12.29
C LEU A 312 10.90 34.31 -11.22
N GLU A 313 11.31 34.34 -9.95
CA GLU A 313 10.41 34.67 -8.83
C GLU A 313 9.88 36.09 -8.94
N GLN A 314 10.77 37.03 -9.23
CA GLN A 314 10.40 38.46 -9.41
C GLN A 314 9.52 38.66 -10.65
N ALA A 315 9.80 37.99 -11.76
CA ALA A 315 8.98 38.04 -12.96
C ALA A 315 7.55 37.55 -12.65
N PHE A 316 7.41 36.45 -11.91
CA PHE A 316 6.08 35.96 -11.50
C PHE A 316 5.32 36.95 -10.60
N VAL A 317 6.01 37.56 -9.64
CA VAL A 317 5.41 38.57 -8.74
C VAL A 317 4.88 39.76 -9.55
N ARG A 318 5.64 40.25 -10.55
CA ARG A 318 5.16 41.33 -11.44
C ARG A 318 3.94 40.93 -12.25
N VAL A 319 3.94 39.72 -12.81
CA VAL A 319 2.80 39.18 -13.56
C VAL A 319 1.58 39.07 -12.65
N LEU A 320 1.74 38.50 -11.44
CA LEU A 320 0.64 38.34 -10.50
C LEU A 320 0.00 39.67 -10.11
N ASN A 321 0.84 40.68 -9.82
CA ASN A 321 0.36 42.00 -9.43
C ASN A 321 -0.37 42.69 -10.57
N ARG A 322 0.04 42.47 -11.82
CA ARG A 322 -0.60 43.06 -13.03
C ARG A 322 -1.93 42.39 -13.35
N GLU A 323 -1.99 41.09 -13.35
CA GLU A 323 -3.18 40.34 -13.81
C GLU A 323 -4.26 40.23 -12.71
N GLU A 324 -3.86 40.03 -11.46
CA GLU A 324 -4.82 39.86 -10.34
C GLU A 324 -5.08 41.15 -9.57
N GLY A 325 -4.41 42.26 -9.90
CA GLY A 325 -4.57 43.55 -9.23
C GLY A 325 -4.17 43.53 -7.74
N VAL A 326 -3.34 42.59 -7.32
CA VAL A 326 -2.87 42.42 -5.95
C VAL A 326 -1.51 43.09 -5.76
N ASN A 327 -1.16 43.43 -4.51
CA ASN A 327 0.13 44.05 -4.20
C ASN A 327 0.99 43.05 -3.38
N VAL A 328 1.49 42.03 -4.06
CA VAL A 328 2.37 41.03 -3.46
C VAL A 328 3.84 41.46 -3.65
N THR A 329 4.59 41.46 -2.56
CA THR A 329 6.01 41.88 -2.58
C THR A 329 6.99 40.71 -2.59
N LYS A 330 6.53 39.49 -2.23
CA LYS A 330 7.38 38.29 -2.15
C LYS A 330 6.77 37.17 -2.94
N PHE A 331 7.64 36.34 -3.54
CA PHE A 331 7.24 35.12 -4.22
C PHE A 331 6.63 34.11 -3.25
N ASP A 332 5.44 33.62 -3.59
CA ASP A 332 4.77 32.53 -2.93
C ASP A 332 4.67 31.30 -3.84
N LYS A 333 5.29 30.21 -3.40
CA LYS A 333 5.34 28.97 -4.19
C LYS A 333 3.98 28.28 -4.33
N GLU A 334 3.07 28.47 -3.36
CA GLU A 334 1.75 27.84 -3.39
C GLU A 334 0.80 28.57 -4.33
N ILE A 335 0.82 29.90 -4.29
CA ILE A 335 0.11 30.73 -5.28
C ILE A 335 0.60 30.38 -6.69
N PHE A 336 1.93 30.34 -6.89
CA PHE A 336 2.50 29.94 -8.18
C PHE A 336 2.02 28.55 -8.64
N ARG A 337 2.02 27.55 -7.76
CA ARG A 337 1.57 26.20 -8.08
C ARG A 337 0.08 26.13 -8.41
N ARG A 338 -0.73 26.94 -7.73
CA ARG A 338 -2.18 27.01 -7.92
C ARG A 338 -2.53 27.62 -9.25
N LEU A 339 -1.87 28.72 -9.65
CA LEU A 339 -2.21 29.50 -10.83
C LEU A 339 -1.51 29.02 -12.10
N ILE A 340 -0.21 28.66 -12.03
CA ILE A 340 0.60 28.41 -13.23
C ILE A 340 0.61 26.92 -13.60
N GLU A 341 0.30 26.64 -14.86
CA GLU A 341 0.43 25.33 -15.48
C GLU A 341 1.87 25.07 -15.90
N LYS A 342 2.43 25.95 -16.73
CA LYS A 342 3.80 25.86 -17.26
C LYS A 342 4.39 27.25 -17.51
N VAL A 343 5.71 27.31 -17.61
CA VAL A 343 6.49 28.51 -17.90
C VAL A 343 7.34 28.21 -19.12
N LYS A 344 7.26 29.04 -20.16
CA LYS A 344 8.05 28.92 -21.39
C LYS A 344 9.18 29.95 -21.33
N PHE A 345 10.43 29.49 -21.27
CA PHE A 345 11.60 30.36 -21.34
C PHE A 345 11.96 30.60 -22.81
N GLN A 346 11.72 31.81 -23.28
CA GLN A 346 11.87 32.19 -24.67
C GLN A 346 13.27 32.74 -24.95
N SER A 347 13.73 33.67 -24.12
CA SER A 347 15.08 34.28 -24.22
C SER A 347 15.53 34.78 -22.85
N MET A 348 16.71 35.45 -22.84
CA MET A 348 17.18 36.16 -21.62
C MET A 348 16.36 37.41 -21.30
N VAL A 349 15.53 37.81 -22.20
CA VAL A 349 14.71 39.04 -22.09
C VAL A 349 13.24 38.70 -21.88
N GLU A 350 12.80 37.52 -22.33
CA GLU A 350 11.36 37.20 -22.39
C GLU A 350 11.04 35.83 -21.84
N ILE A 351 10.01 35.78 -20.98
CA ILE A 351 9.44 34.58 -20.39
C ILE A 351 7.90 34.62 -20.50
N VAL A 352 7.26 33.50 -20.74
CA VAL A 352 5.82 33.39 -20.84
C VAL A 352 5.29 32.48 -19.73
N PHE A 353 4.40 33.01 -18.91
CA PHE A 353 3.66 32.25 -17.91
C PHE A 353 2.34 31.78 -18.52
N VAL A 354 2.10 30.48 -18.48
CA VAL A 354 0.83 29.88 -18.92
C VAL A 354 0.03 29.53 -17.68
N PHE A 355 -1.07 30.19 -17.49
CA PHE A 355 -1.98 29.95 -16.38
C PHE A 355 -2.79 28.68 -16.62
N LYS A 356 -3.30 28.07 -15.56
CA LYS A 356 -4.21 26.92 -15.66
C LYS A 356 -5.54 27.24 -16.34
N THR A 357 -5.89 28.49 -16.40
CA THR A 357 -7.03 29.00 -17.20
C THR A 357 -6.80 28.91 -18.73
N GLY A 358 -5.56 28.63 -19.14
CA GLY A 358 -5.13 28.63 -20.54
C GLY A 358 -4.57 29.96 -21.01
N GLU A 359 -4.65 31.01 -20.20
CA GLU A 359 -4.12 32.34 -20.53
C GLU A 359 -2.59 32.34 -20.55
N GLU A 360 -2.01 33.06 -21.54
CA GLU A 360 -0.54 33.19 -21.67
C GLU A 360 -0.15 34.66 -21.45
N VAL A 361 0.62 34.88 -20.41
CA VAL A 361 1.11 36.21 -20.03
C VAL A 361 2.61 36.31 -20.26
N ARG A 362 3.01 37.28 -21.08
CA ARG A 362 4.43 37.56 -21.37
C ARG A 362 4.99 38.55 -20.37
N GLU A 363 6.21 38.29 -19.96
CA GLU A 363 6.95 39.15 -19.03
C GLU A 363 8.40 39.31 -19.48
N ILE A 364 8.92 40.52 -19.28
CA ILE A 364 10.31 40.89 -19.61
C ILE A 364 11.12 40.87 -18.32
N PHE A 365 12.36 40.30 -18.37
CA PHE A 365 13.27 40.21 -17.21
C PHE A 365 13.84 41.57 -16.82
#